data_b8b032729dd6823586bcec3b8f3211bb
#
_entry.id   b8b032729dd6823586bcec3b8f3211bb
#
_cell.length_a   1.000
_cell.length_b   1.000
_cell.length_c   1.000
_cell.angle_alpha   90.00
_cell.angle_beta   90.00
_cell.angle_gamma   90.00
#
_symmetry.space_group_name_H-M   'P 1'
#
loop_
_entity.id
_entity.type
_entity.pdbx_description
1 polymer ?
#
loop_
_entity_poly.entity_id
_entity_poly.type
_entity_poly.pdbx_seq_one_letter_code
_entity_poly.pdbx_strand_id
1 'polypeptide(L)'
;MQDEKLTRSAIIVNAVGASVAVAFSVAALVDPTLAITGSPDSPGVDLYAQAYAARAIPLGAALLFSLTSRRKRALLPLLTVSGAVQLGDVAIGATQGVPGMMVGGSVLALIHLVTAGQLALGRSRFATAA
;
A
#
# COMPACT_ATOMS: atom_id res chain seq x y z
N MET A 1 16.95 -24.93 -1.79
CA MET A 1 15.76 -24.05 -1.72
C MET A 1 16.21 -22.65 -2.16
N GLN A 2 16.06 -22.33 -3.44
CA GLN A 2 16.40 -20.98 -3.92
C GLN A 2 15.30 -20.05 -3.45
N ASP A 3 15.60 -19.26 -2.42
CA ASP A 3 14.77 -18.13 -2.00
C ASP A 3 14.62 -17.18 -3.19
N GLU A 4 13.41 -17.05 -3.68
CA GLU A 4 13.08 -16.08 -4.71
C GLU A 4 13.40 -14.68 -4.18
N LYS A 5 14.51 -14.13 -4.67
CA LYS A 5 15.03 -12.84 -4.23
C LYS A 5 14.26 -11.75 -4.95
N LEU A 6 13.40 -11.04 -4.22
CA LEU A 6 12.96 -9.73 -4.68
C LEU A 6 14.18 -8.90 -5.09
N THR A 7 14.07 -8.22 -6.21
CA THR A 7 15.12 -7.29 -6.63
C THR A 7 15.27 -6.18 -5.59
N ARG A 8 16.47 -5.66 -5.41
CA ARG A 8 16.71 -4.54 -4.48
C ARG A 8 15.80 -3.35 -4.79
N SER A 9 15.59 -3.06 -6.07
CA SER A 9 14.68 -2.00 -6.51
C SER A 9 13.24 -2.25 -6.07
N ALA A 10 12.71 -3.46 -6.20
CA ALA A 10 11.36 -3.80 -5.75
C ALA A 10 11.22 -3.62 -4.22
N ILE A 11 12.22 -4.03 -3.44
CA ILE A 11 12.23 -3.82 -1.98
C ILE A 11 12.22 -2.33 -1.66
N ILE A 12 13.10 -1.54 -2.27
CA ILE A 12 13.22 -0.11 -2.00
C ILE A 12 11.93 0.63 -2.37
N VAL A 13 11.39 0.39 -3.56
CA VAL A 13 10.19 1.08 -4.04
C VAL A 13 8.97 0.77 -3.17
N ASN A 14 8.79 -0.50 -2.77
CA ASN A 14 7.71 -0.87 -1.86
C ASN A 14 7.93 -0.31 -0.43
N ALA A 15 9.17 -0.28 0.07
CA ALA A 15 9.47 0.29 1.38
C ALA A 15 9.22 1.81 1.40
N VAL A 16 9.65 2.52 0.35
CA VAL A 16 9.37 3.96 0.20
C VAL A 16 7.88 4.21 0.12
N GLY A 17 7.15 3.47 -0.73
CA GLY A 17 5.70 3.60 -0.87
C GLY A 17 4.96 3.38 0.46
N ALA A 18 5.30 2.30 1.18
CA ALA A 18 4.72 2.01 2.49
C ALA A 18 5.04 3.09 3.53
N SER A 19 6.28 3.59 3.54
CA SER A 19 6.70 4.67 4.45
C SER A 19 5.96 5.98 4.17
N VAL A 20 5.80 6.34 2.89
CA VAL A 20 5.03 7.53 2.47
C VAL A 20 3.57 7.38 2.89
N ALA A 21 2.95 6.22 2.67
CA ALA A 21 1.56 5.98 3.06
C ALA A 21 1.36 6.09 4.58
N VAL A 22 2.27 5.52 5.38
CA VAL A 22 2.23 5.64 6.85
C VAL A 22 2.43 7.09 7.29
N ALA A 23 3.44 7.78 6.76
CA ALA A 23 3.71 9.17 7.11
C ALA A 23 2.54 10.09 6.77
N PHE A 24 1.94 9.93 5.59
CA PHE A 24 0.74 10.67 5.18
C PHE A 24 -0.45 10.39 6.11
N SER A 25 -0.63 9.11 6.50
CA SER A 25 -1.70 8.72 7.42
C SER A 25 -1.54 9.38 8.80
N VAL A 26 -0.31 9.44 9.30
CA VAL A 26 -0.01 10.13 10.58
C VAL A 26 -0.25 11.63 10.44
N ALA A 27 0.19 12.25 9.34
CA ALA A 27 -0.06 13.66 9.08
C ALA A 27 -1.57 13.97 9.00
N ALA A 28 -2.35 13.11 8.34
CA ALA A 28 -3.80 13.26 8.24
C ALA A 28 -4.54 13.08 9.59
N LEU A 29 -3.95 12.39 10.57
CA LEU A 29 -4.50 12.37 11.94
C LEU A 29 -4.28 13.69 12.68
N VAL A 30 -3.23 14.44 12.32
CA VAL A 30 -2.94 15.76 12.91
C VAL A 30 -3.73 16.85 12.22
N ASP A 31 -3.82 16.77 10.90
CA ASP A 31 -4.61 17.68 10.05
C ASP A 31 -5.46 16.86 9.07
N PRO A 32 -6.72 16.55 9.44
CA PRO A 32 -7.62 15.75 8.62
C PRO A 32 -7.89 16.32 7.23
N THR A 33 -7.74 17.63 7.03
CA THR A 33 -7.96 18.29 5.73
C THR A 33 -6.92 17.85 4.68
N LEU A 34 -5.77 17.33 5.10
CA LEU A 34 -4.79 16.72 4.20
C LEU A 34 -5.32 15.48 3.50
N ALA A 35 -6.22 14.73 4.13
CA ALA A 35 -6.78 13.51 3.56
C ALA A 35 -7.73 13.80 2.38
N ILE A 36 -8.43 14.95 2.42
CA ILE A 36 -9.33 15.40 1.35
C ILE A 36 -9.03 16.87 1.06
N THR A 37 -8.05 17.12 0.20
CA THR A 37 -7.60 18.47 -0.13
C THR A 37 -8.75 19.33 -0.66
N GLY A 38 -8.93 20.50 -0.09
CA GLY A 38 -9.97 21.46 -0.48
C GLY A 38 -11.32 21.25 0.22
N SER A 39 -11.46 20.26 1.07
CA SER A 39 -12.64 20.10 1.92
C SER A 39 -12.51 20.94 3.19
N PRO A 40 -13.60 21.59 3.64
CA PRO A 40 -13.62 22.24 4.93
C PRO A 40 -13.48 21.20 6.04
N ASP A 41 -12.94 21.61 7.17
CA ASP A 41 -12.90 20.81 8.39
C ASP A 41 -14.33 20.40 8.81
N SER A 42 -14.55 19.12 9.02
CA SER A 42 -15.86 18.58 9.35
C SER A 42 -15.73 17.20 9.99
N PRO A 43 -16.73 16.76 10.80
CA PRO A 43 -16.73 15.43 11.39
C PRO A 43 -16.58 14.29 10.36
N GLY A 44 -17.03 14.48 9.13
CA GLY A 44 -16.88 13.50 8.06
C GLY A 44 -15.44 13.40 7.56
N VAL A 45 -14.72 14.52 7.46
CA VAL A 45 -13.30 14.57 7.09
C VAL A 45 -12.46 13.94 8.20
N ASP A 46 -12.75 14.24 9.46
CA ASP A 46 -12.10 13.62 10.63
C ASP A 46 -12.27 12.10 10.63
N LEU A 47 -13.51 11.63 10.47
CA LEU A 47 -13.80 10.21 10.43
C LEU A 47 -13.07 9.51 9.28
N TYR A 48 -13.04 10.15 8.11
CA TYR A 48 -12.32 9.61 6.96
C TYR A 48 -10.81 9.49 7.24
N ALA A 49 -10.18 10.53 7.79
CA ALA A 49 -8.76 10.54 8.13
C ALA A 49 -8.42 9.44 9.15
N GLN A 50 -9.26 9.28 10.18
CA GLN A 50 -9.10 8.22 11.19
C GLN A 50 -9.26 6.82 10.58
N ALA A 51 -10.27 6.59 9.75
CA ALA A 51 -10.51 5.32 9.09
C ALA A 51 -9.36 4.97 8.11
N TYR A 52 -8.87 5.97 7.38
CA TYR A 52 -7.70 5.82 6.52
C TYR A 52 -6.46 5.41 7.31
N ALA A 53 -6.14 6.11 8.39
CA ALA A 53 -4.99 5.82 9.23
C ALA A 53 -5.09 4.46 9.93
N ALA A 54 -6.27 4.09 10.42
CA ALA A 54 -6.51 2.81 11.09
C ALA A 54 -6.21 1.60 10.19
N ARG A 55 -6.31 1.75 8.87
CA ARG A 55 -5.96 0.68 7.92
C ARG A 55 -4.55 0.85 7.35
N ALA A 56 -4.13 2.06 7.00
CA ALA A 56 -2.88 2.32 6.32
C ALA A 56 -1.65 2.14 7.24
N ILE A 57 -1.76 2.54 8.50
CA ILE A 57 -0.65 2.40 9.46
C ILE A 57 -0.32 0.92 9.73
N PRO A 58 -1.25 0.05 10.18
CA PRO A 58 -0.91 -1.34 10.46
C PRO A 58 -0.50 -2.11 9.20
N LEU A 59 -1.14 -1.85 8.06
CA LEU A 59 -0.80 -2.51 6.80
C LEU A 59 0.59 -2.10 6.31
N GLY A 60 0.92 -0.81 6.35
CA GLY A 60 2.23 -0.30 5.99
C GLY A 60 3.32 -0.79 6.95
N ALA A 61 3.06 -0.81 8.25
CA ALA A 61 3.99 -1.35 9.25
C ALA A 61 4.26 -2.85 9.02
N ALA A 62 3.21 -3.65 8.77
CA ALA A 62 3.35 -5.07 8.47
C ALA A 62 4.16 -5.32 7.20
N LEU A 63 3.93 -4.49 6.16
CA LEU A 63 4.68 -4.57 4.91
C LEU A 63 6.15 -4.21 5.11
N LEU A 64 6.45 -3.11 5.79
CA LEU A 64 7.82 -2.69 6.12
C LEU A 64 8.55 -3.76 6.95
N PHE A 65 7.90 -4.31 7.97
CA PHE A 65 8.45 -5.39 8.77
C PHE A 65 8.75 -6.63 7.92
N SER A 66 7.86 -7.00 7.01
CA SER A 66 8.04 -8.18 6.15
C SER A 66 9.10 -7.98 5.08
N LEU A 67 9.30 -6.75 4.58
CA LEU A 67 10.36 -6.40 3.64
C LEU A 67 11.75 -6.44 4.30
N THR A 68 11.87 -6.01 5.56
CA THR A 68 13.13 -5.96 6.31
C THR A 68 13.46 -7.28 7.00
N SER A 69 12.46 -8.04 7.43
CA SER A 69 12.63 -9.34 8.05
C SER A 69 12.80 -10.44 6.99
N ARG A 70 13.43 -11.57 7.36
CA ARG A 70 13.54 -12.74 6.48
C ARG A 70 12.21 -13.49 6.30
N ARG A 71 11.08 -12.95 6.78
CA ARG A 71 9.74 -13.58 6.70
C ARG A 71 9.04 -13.31 5.37
N LYS A 72 9.66 -13.68 4.28
CA LYS A 72 9.17 -13.45 2.90
C LYS A 72 7.83 -14.13 2.58
N ARG A 73 7.39 -15.11 3.37
CA ARG A 73 6.10 -15.81 3.14
C ARG A 73 4.88 -14.88 3.23
N ALA A 74 4.96 -13.85 4.08
CA ALA A 74 3.89 -12.87 4.27
C ALA A 74 3.85 -11.79 3.18
N LEU A 75 4.92 -11.63 2.38
CA LEU A 75 5.00 -10.53 1.40
C LEU A 75 3.94 -10.63 0.32
N LEU A 76 3.72 -11.80 -0.26
CA LEU A 76 2.73 -11.95 -1.33
C LEU A 76 1.31 -11.53 -0.88
N PRO A 77 0.74 -12.09 0.20
CA PRO A 77 -0.58 -11.66 0.66
C PRO A 77 -0.60 -10.18 1.09
N LEU A 78 0.43 -9.68 1.76
CA LEU A 78 0.49 -8.27 2.17
C LEU A 78 0.52 -7.32 0.97
N LEU A 79 1.32 -7.59 -0.03
CA LEU A 79 1.39 -6.78 -1.25
C LEU A 79 0.06 -6.84 -2.03
N THR A 80 -0.57 -8.01 -2.11
CA THR A 80 -1.87 -8.17 -2.77
C THR A 80 -2.95 -7.36 -2.05
N VAL A 81 -3.04 -7.48 -0.72
CA VAL A 81 -4.02 -6.72 0.09
C VAL A 81 -3.73 -5.23 0.02
N SER A 82 -2.46 -4.81 0.13
CA SER A 82 -2.08 -3.40 -0.01
C SER A 82 -2.49 -2.83 -1.36
N GLY A 83 -2.23 -3.57 -2.44
CA GLY A 83 -2.62 -3.14 -3.78
C GLY A 83 -4.14 -3.06 -3.95
N ALA A 84 -4.89 -4.03 -3.42
CA ALA A 84 -6.36 -4.02 -3.47
C ALA A 84 -6.95 -2.85 -2.68
N VAL A 85 -6.40 -2.53 -1.51
CA VAL A 85 -6.79 -1.35 -0.72
C VAL A 85 -6.57 -0.07 -1.51
N GLN A 86 -5.41 0.07 -2.17
CA GLN A 86 -5.10 1.24 -3.00
C GLN A 86 -6.05 1.37 -4.22
N LEU A 87 -6.47 0.26 -4.84
CA LEU A 87 -7.51 0.30 -5.89
C LEU A 87 -8.86 0.79 -5.33
N GLY A 88 -9.20 0.41 -4.09
CA GLY A 88 -10.35 0.97 -3.39
C GLY A 88 -10.25 2.48 -3.21
N ASP A 89 -9.09 2.99 -2.82
CA ASP A 89 -8.84 4.42 -2.68
C ASP A 89 -8.95 5.16 -4.03
N VAL A 90 -8.46 4.55 -5.12
CA VAL A 90 -8.64 5.09 -6.48
C VAL A 90 -10.13 5.20 -6.84
N ALA A 91 -10.92 4.16 -6.57
CA ALA A 91 -12.34 4.17 -6.85
C ALA A 91 -13.09 5.25 -6.02
N ILE A 92 -12.76 5.38 -4.74
CA ILE A 92 -13.30 6.44 -3.88
C ILE A 92 -12.89 7.81 -4.43
N GLY A 93 -11.61 8.01 -4.75
CA GLY A 93 -11.11 9.26 -5.31
C GLY A 93 -11.82 9.64 -6.61
N ALA A 94 -12.09 8.66 -7.49
CA ALA A 94 -12.80 8.88 -8.74
C ALA A 94 -14.27 9.29 -8.51
N THR A 95 -14.96 8.66 -7.58
CA THR A 95 -16.37 8.97 -7.29
C THR A 95 -16.53 10.27 -6.52
N GLN A 96 -15.55 10.64 -5.69
CA GLN A 96 -15.59 11.85 -4.87
C GLN A 96 -14.85 13.04 -5.49
N GLY A 97 -14.25 12.87 -6.67
CA GLY A 97 -13.51 13.94 -7.36
C GLY A 97 -12.23 14.36 -6.61
N VAL A 98 -11.51 13.43 -5.97
CA VAL A 98 -10.28 13.70 -5.21
C VAL A 98 -9.05 13.20 -6.00
N PRO A 99 -8.40 14.07 -6.84
CA PRO A 99 -7.31 13.65 -7.73
C PRO A 99 -6.11 13.07 -6.98
N GLY A 100 -5.79 13.57 -5.79
CA GLY A 100 -4.69 13.07 -4.97
C GLY A 100 -4.83 11.59 -4.61
N MET A 101 -6.05 11.16 -4.27
CA MET A 101 -6.36 9.74 -4.01
C MET A 101 -6.24 8.89 -5.28
N MET A 102 -6.71 9.41 -6.41
CA MET A 102 -6.63 8.70 -7.69
C MET A 102 -5.18 8.46 -8.09
N VAL A 103 -4.37 9.51 -8.09
CA VAL A 103 -2.95 9.42 -8.52
C VAL A 103 -2.14 8.61 -7.51
N GLY A 104 -2.19 8.98 -6.23
CA GLY A 104 -1.44 8.28 -5.18
C GLY A 104 -1.81 6.82 -5.06
N GLY A 105 -3.11 6.51 -5.04
CA GLY A 105 -3.61 5.14 -5.00
C GLY A 105 -3.20 4.33 -6.23
N SER A 106 -3.27 4.90 -7.43
CA SER A 106 -2.86 4.22 -8.67
C SER A 106 -1.37 3.87 -8.66
N VAL A 107 -0.51 4.79 -8.24
CA VAL A 107 0.94 4.56 -8.16
C VAL A 107 1.25 3.44 -7.15
N LEU A 108 0.67 3.51 -5.95
CA LEU A 108 0.91 2.50 -4.92
C LEU A 108 0.30 1.15 -5.28
N ALA A 109 -0.91 1.12 -5.87
CA ALA A 109 -1.52 -0.11 -6.37
C ALA A 109 -0.61 -0.80 -7.40
N LEU A 110 -0.10 -0.04 -8.38
CA LEU A 110 0.79 -0.56 -9.41
C LEU A 110 2.06 -1.16 -8.79
N ILE A 111 2.72 -0.44 -7.89
CA ILE A 111 3.94 -0.89 -7.22
C ILE A 111 3.68 -2.21 -6.47
N HIS A 112 2.64 -2.27 -5.66
CA HIS A 112 2.34 -3.44 -4.84
C HIS A 112 1.91 -4.64 -5.68
N LEU A 113 0.98 -4.45 -6.63
CA LEU A 113 0.44 -5.53 -7.44
C LEU A 113 1.45 -6.08 -8.45
N VAL A 114 2.28 -5.25 -9.06
CA VAL A 114 3.37 -5.73 -9.94
C VAL A 114 4.36 -6.57 -9.15
N THR A 115 4.75 -6.11 -7.95
CA THR A 115 5.65 -6.88 -7.09
C THR A 115 5.01 -8.19 -6.62
N ALA A 116 3.73 -8.18 -6.27
CA ALA A 116 2.98 -9.40 -5.92
C ALA A 116 2.92 -10.38 -7.09
N GLY A 117 2.65 -9.90 -8.30
CA GLY A 117 2.64 -10.70 -9.52
C GLY A 117 3.99 -11.35 -9.81
N GLN A 118 5.09 -10.60 -9.66
CA GLN A 118 6.45 -11.15 -9.82
C GLN A 118 6.72 -12.28 -8.82
N LEU A 119 6.33 -12.10 -7.55
CA LEU A 119 6.47 -13.15 -6.53
C LEU A 119 5.62 -14.38 -6.82
N ALA A 120 4.39 -14.19 -7.31
CA ALA A 120 3.49 -15.30 -7.64
C ALA A 120 4.01 -16.12 -8.82
N LEU A 121 4.45 -15.45 -9.90
CA LEU A 121 4.98 -16.10 -11.10
C LEU A 121 6.28 -16.87 -10.82
N GLY A 122 7.13 -16.36 -9.96
CA GLY A 122 8.31 -17.10 -9.57
C GLY A 122 7.98 -18.38 -8.80
N ARG A 123 7.02 -18.34 -7.86
CA ARG A 123 6.57 -19.51 -7.12
C ARG A 123 5.99 -20.60 -8.03
N SER A 124 5.23 -20.23 -9.06
CA SER A 124 4.62 -21.20 -9.98
C SER A 124 5.66 -21.95 -10.84
N ARG A 125 6.74 -21.29 -11.25
CA ARG A 125 7.81 -21.91 -12.05
C ARG A 125 8.55 -23.03 -11.30
N PHE A 126 8.63 -22.96 -9.99
CA PHE A 126 9.26 -23.99 -9.17
C PHE A 126 8.30 -25.16 -8.86
N ALA A 127 6.98 -24.91 -8.78
CA ALA A 127 5.99 -25.97 -8.55
C ALA A 127 5.82 -26.91 -9.75
N THR A 128 6.10 -26.45 -10.98
CA THR A 128 6.01 -27.26 -12.20
C THR A 128 7.31 -28.02 -12.53
N ALA A 129 8.40 -27.74 -11.84
CA ALA A 129 9.70 -28.37 -12.06
C ALA A 129 10.03 -29.48 -11.03
N ALA A 130 9.13 -29.79 -10.12
CA ALA A 130 9.20 -30.83 -9.10
C ALA A 130 8.24 -31.98 -9.40
#